data_4b100038e1bf670e01b8f392bbb99d1d
#
_entry.id   4b100038e1bf670e01b8f392bbb99d1d
#
_cell.length_a   1.000
_cell.length_b   1.000
_cell.length_c   1.000
_cell.angle_alpha   90.00
_cell.angle_beta   90.00
_cell.angle_gamma   90.00
#
_symmetry.space_group_name_H-M   'P 1'
#
loop_
_entity.id
_entity.type
_entity.pdbx_description
1 polymer ?
#
loop_
_entity_poly.entity_id
_entity_poly.type
_entity_poly.pdbx_seq_one_letter_code
_entity_poly.pdbx_strand_id
1 'polypeptide(L)'
;TRSSQRTLPLVGYAKLAMEQSLKLADDTFLFPRYIRDEKCYATHASKALNKWLKNDFDGLTAHCLRHTFRDRLRAVECPMDQIDQIGGWKSVSSIGNGYGKGYRLAQIRTVFERIKVRHRVLILCQSMG
;
A
#
# COMPACT_ATOMS: atom_id res chain seq x y z
N THR A 1 -10.58 11.11 0.07
CA THR A 1 -11.99 10.66 -0.03
C THR A 1 -12.35 9.82 1.17
N ARG A 2 -13.65 9.76 1.51
CA ARG A 2 -14.15 8.97 2.65
C ARG A 2 -13.80 7.48 2.52
N SER A 3 -13.73 6.94 1.30
CA SER A 3 -13.32 5.57 1.00
C SER A 3 -11.82 5.30 1.21
N SER A 4 -11.00 6.34 1.28
CA SER A 4 -9.55 6.21 1.54
C SER A 4 -9.22 6.14 3.03
N GLN A 5 -10.16 6.52 3.90
CA GLN A 5 -9.97 6.52 5.35
C GLN A 5 -10.14 5.09 5.88
N ARG A 6 -9.04 4.45 6.23
CA ARG A 6 -9.01 3.09 6.77
C ARG A 6 -7.76 2.85 7.60
N THR A 7 -7.84 1.90 8.51
CA THR A 7 -6.71 1.42 9.31
C THR A 7 -6.22 0.10 8.73
N LEU A 8 -4.91 0.00 8.49
CA LEU A 8 -4.27 -1.20 7.98
C LEU A 8 -3.09 -1.59 8.89
N PRO A 9 -2.88 -2.88 9.16
CA PRO A 9 -1.69 -3.34 9.86
C PRO A 9 -0.47 -3.23 8.94
N LEU A 10 0.65 -2.77 9.45
CA LEU A 10 1.91 -2.75 8.71
C LEU A 10 2.74 -4.00 9.06
N VAL A 11 3.26 -4.68 8.05
CA VAL A 11 4.10 -5.87 8.20
C VAL A 11 5.34 -5.78 7.31
N GLY A 12 6.40 -6.50 7.67
CA GLY A 12 7.62 -6.58 6.88
C GLY A 12 8.22 -5.21 6.54
N TYR A 13 8.60 -5.02 5.29
CA TYR A 13 9.25 -3.78 4.82
C TYR A 13 8.37 -2.55 4.93
N ALA A 14 7.03 -2.69 4.83
CA ALA A 14 6.14 -1.56 5.01
C ALA A 14 6.20 -0.99 6.44
N LYS A 15 6.35 -1.87 7.43
CA LYS A 15 6.56 -1.45 8.83
C LYS A 15 7.89 -0.74 8.99
N LEU A 16 8.99 -1.33 8.47
CA LEU A 16 10.33 -0.73 8.54
C LEU A 16 10.38 0.63 7.84
N ALA A 17 9.79 0.75 6.66
CA ALA A 17 9.73 2.00 5.91
C ALA A 17 8.97 3.09 6.70
N MET A 18 7.87 2.73 7.35
CA MET A 18 7.10 3.65 8.18
C MET A 18 7.92 4.11 9.40
N GLU A 19 8.59 3.19 10.09
CA GLU A 19 9.46 3.52 11.23
C GLU A 19 10.60 4.47 10.83
N GLN A 20 11.17 4.29 9.63
CA GLN A 20 12.17 5.22 9.11
C GLN A 20 11.56 6.58 8.74
N SER A 21 10.36 6.57 8.14
CA SER A 21 9.68 7.82 7.76
C SER A 21 9.29 8.67 8.97
N LEU A 22 8.97 8.05 10.10
CA LEU A 22 8.67 8.75 11.36
C LEU A 22 9.85 9.60 11.84
N LYS A 23 11.08 9.23 11.52
CA LYS A 23 12.28 10.02 11.88
C LYS A 23 12.40 11.32 11.07
N LEU A 24 11.70 11.41 9.95
CA LEU A 24 11.68 12.55 9.03
C LEU A 24 10.38 13.33 9.10
N ALA A 25 9.43 12.86 9.89
CA ALA A 25 8.14 13.49 10.12
C ALA A 25 8.30 14.78 10.96
N ASP A 26 7.40 15.72 10.76
CA ASP A 26 7.16 16.79 11.72
C ASP A 26 6.02 16.42 12.70
N ASP A 27 5.65 17.34 13.58
CA ASP A 27 4.63 17.09 14.59
C ASP A 27 3.23 16.80 14.02
N THR A 28 2.99 17.15 12.75
CA THR A 28 1.66 17.05 12.12
C THR A 28 1.64 16.07 10.96
N PHE A 29 2.71 16.01 10.15
CA PHE A 29 2.73 15.27 8.90
C PHE A 29 3.89 14.30 8.80
N LEU A 30 3.60 13.07 8.35
CA LEU A 30 4.61 12.05 8.09
C LEU A 30 5.56 12.44 6.94
N PHE A 31 5.04 13.17 5.95
CA PHE A 31 5.80 13.63 4.79
C PHE A 31 5.65 15.15 4.58
N PRO A 32 6.23 15.98 5.47
CA PRO A 32 6.05 17.44 5.42
C PRO A 32 6.54 18.06 4.12
N ARG A 33 7.50 17.42 3.44
CA ARG A 33 8.00 17.85 2.12
C ARG A 33 6.89 18.06 1.08
N TYR A 34 5.78 17.33 1.19
CA TYR A 34 4.66 17.40 0.25
C TYR A 34 3.48 18.19 0.77
N ILE A 35 3.68 18.94 1.84
CA ILE A 35 2.65 19.81 2.43
C ILE A 35 3.06 21.26 2.24
N ARG A 36 2.13 22.09 1.79
CA ARG A 36 2.27 23.56 1.73
C ARG A 36 0.91 24.16 2.06
N ASP A 37 0.89 25.19 2.92
CA ASP A 37 -0.34 25.88 3.33
C ASP A 37 -1.43 24.87 3.76
N GLU A 38 -1.05 23.88 4.58
CA GLU A 38 -1.91 22.78 5.06
C GLU A 38 -2.54 21.90 3.96
N LYS A 39 -2.10 22.08 2.71
CA LYS A 39 -2.58 21.30 1.55
C LYS A 39 -1.57 20.23 1.13
N CYS A 40 -2.09 19.02 0.87
CA CYS A 40 -1.28 17.93 0.35
C CYS A 40 -1.07 18.04 -1.17
N TYR A 41 0.17 18.16 -1.59
CA TYR A 41 0.56 18.16 -3.00
C TYR A 41 0.85 16.73 -3.49
N ALA A 42 -0.16 15.88 -3.47
CA ALA A 42 -0.08 14.46 -3.86
C ALA A 42 0.48 14.25 -5.28
N THR A 43 0.22 15.19 -6.19
CA THR A 43 0.77 15.15 -7.56
C THR A 43 2.30 15.23 -7.58
N HIS A 44 2.91 16.01 -6.69
CA HIS A 44 4.36 16.12 -6.57
C HIS A 44 4.96 14.82 -6.01
N ALA A 45 4.33 14.22 -5.00
CA ALA A 45 4.74 12.92 -4.46
C ALA A 45 4.65 11.83 -5.53
N SER A 46 3.56 11.80 -6.29
CA SER A 46 3.36 10.86 -7.39
C SER A 46 4.41 11.03 -8.50
N LYS A 47 4.73 12.27 -8.89
CA LYS A 47 5.78 12.54 -9.89
C LYS A 47 7.15 12.10 -9.39
N ALA A 48 7.50 12.35 -8.14
CA ALA A 48 8.78 11.94 -7.55
C ALA A 48 8.91 10.41 -7.52
N LEU A 49 7.85 9.71 -7.09
CA LEU A 49 7.81 8.26 -7.06
C LEU A 49 7.93 7.65 -8.47
N ASN A 50 7.18 8.17 -9.44
CA ASN A 50 7.24 7.67 -10.82
C ASN A 50 8.59 7.96 -11.48
N LYS A 51 9.22 9.10 -11.18
CA LYS A 51 10.58 9.41 -11.68
C LYS A 51 11.60 8.40 -11.13
N TRP A 52 11.54 8.09 -9.84
CA TRP A 52 12.40 7.08 -9.23
C TRP A 52 12.16 5.69 -9.85
N LEU A 53 10.89 5.24 -9.93
CA LEU A 53 10.55 3.96 -10.53
C LEU A 53 11.05 3.84 -11.98
N LYS A 54 10.92 4.90 -12.78
CA LYS A 54 11.40 4.90 -14.18
C LYS A 54 12.92 4.81 -14.30
N ASN A 55 13.66 5.36 -13.34
CA ASN A 55 15.13 5.29 -13.36
C ASN A 55 15.65 3.89 -13.02
N ASP A 56 15.01 3.21 -12.08
CA ASP A 56 15.48 1.93 -11.55
C ASP A 56 14.77 0.73 -12.20
N PHE A 57 13.55 0.95 -12.75
CA PHE A 57 12.71 -0.10 -13.30
C PHE A 57 12.00 0.39 -14.57
N ASP A 58 12.47 -0.06 -15.74
CA ASP A 58 11.89 0.35 -17.02
C ASP A 58 10.40 -0.05 -17.12
N GLY A 59 9.59 0.90 -17.58
CA GLY A 59 8.16 0.71 -17.80
C GLY A 59 7.28 0.64 -16.53
N LEU A 60 7.86 0.70 -15.31
CA LEU A 60 7.08 0.66 -14.08
C LEU A 60 6.58 2.05 -13.65
N THR A 61 5.37 2.06 -13.13
CA THR A 61 4.74 3.23 -12.51
C THR A 61 4.18 2.89 -11.13
N ALA A 62 3.89 3.91 -10.32
CA ALA A 62 3.22 3.71 -9.04
C ALA A 62 1.88 2.95 -9.17
N HIS A 63 1.21 3.05 -10.33
CA HIS A 63 -0.03 2.32 -10.60
C HIS A 63 0.19 0.81 -10.71
N CYS A 64 1.34 0.38 -11.25
CA CYS A 64 1.71 -1.04 -11.32
C CYS A 64 1.82 -1.66 -9.93
N LEU A 65 2.31 -0.91 -8.92
CA LEU A 65 2.36 -1.39 -7.54
C LEU A 65 0.97 -1.70 -6.98
N ARG A 66 -0.04 -0.92 -7.36
CA ARG A 66 -1.43 -1.15 -6.98
C ARG A 66 -1.98 -2.43 -7.59
N HIS A 67 -1.70 -2.70 -8.86
CA HIS A 67 -2.08 -3.95 -9.53
C HIS A 67 -1.38 -5.15 -8.88
N THR A 68 -0.06 -5.08 -8.74
CA THR A 68 0.75 -6.13 -8.09
C THR A 68 0.22 -6.46 -6.69
N PHE A 69 -0.14 -5.45 -5.91
CA PHE A 69 -0.68 -5.66 -4.57
C PHE A 69 -2.00 -6.44 -4.62
N ARG A 70 -2.91 -6.08 -5.53
CA ARG A 70 -4.18 -6.79 -5.71
C ARG A 70 -3.97 -8.24 -6.15
N ASP A 71 -3.05 -8.48 -7.09
CA ASP A 71 -2.74 -9.82 -7.60
C ASP A 71 -2.10 -10.70 -6.53
N ARG A 72 -1.25 -10.14 -5.68
CA ARG A 72 -0.68 -10.87 -4.54
C ARG A 72 -1.73 -11.25 -3.51
N LEU A 73 -2.72 -10.41 -3.26
CA LEU A 73 -3.86 -10.74 -2.41
C LEU A 73 -4.70 -11.88 -3.01
N ARG A 74 -4.95 -11.85 -4.33
CA ARG A 74 -5.62 -12.94 -5.04
C ARG A 74 -4.83 -14.25 -5.01
N ALA A 75 -3.53 -14.19 -5.17
CA ALA A 75 -2.65 -15.36 -5.16
C ALA A 75 -2.65 -16.11 -3.80
N VAL A 76 -3.06 -15.45 -2.73
CA VAL A 76 -3.27 -16.08 -1.41
C VAL A 76 -4.76 -16.33 -1.12
N GLU A 77 -5.59 -16.34 -2.15
CA GLU A 77 -7.04 -16.61 -2.04
C GLU A 77 -7.77 -15.67 -1.07
N CYS A 78 -7.33 -14.41 -1.00
CA CYS A 78 -8.00 -13.41 -0.19
C CYS A 78 -9.39 -13.10 -0.78
N PRO A 79 -10.47 -13.14 0.01
CA PRO A 79 -11.82 -12.82 -0.47
C PRO A 79 -11.90 -11.43 -1.12
N MET A 80 -12.71 -11.28 -2.17
CA MET A 80 -12.79 -10.03 -2.94
C MET A 80 -13.25 -8.84 -2.10
N ASP A 81 -14.20 -9.03 -1.21
CA ASP A 81 -14.69 -8.00 -0.28
C ASP A 81 -13.59 -7.57 0.71
N GLN A 82 -12.74 -8.51 1.16
CA GLN A 82 -11.57 -8.19 1.98
C GLN A 82 -10.52 -7.44 1.17
N ILE A 83 -10.29 -7.81 -0.10
CA ILE A 83 -9.38 -7.09 -1.01
C ILE A 83 -9.88 -5.66 -1.20
N ASP A 84 -11.17 -5.47 -1.43
CA ASP A 84 -11.77 -4.15 -1.63
C ASP A 84 -11.70 -3.30 -0.35
N GLN A 85 -11.93 -3.88 0.83
CA GLN A 85 -11.74 -3.21 2.12
C GLN A 85 -10.28 -2.78 2.31
N ILE A 86 -9.32 -3.66 2.07
CA ILE A 86 -7.89 -3.38 2.16
C ILE A 86 -7.48 -2.26 1.20
N GLY A 87 -7.94 -2.32 -0.05
CA GLY A 87 -7.60 -1.37 -1.10
C GLY A 87 -8.34 -0.03 -1.00
N GLY A 88 -9.44 0.03 -0.23
CA GLY A 88 -10.37 1.15 -0.24
C GLY A 88 -11.06 1.31 -1.60
N TRP A 89 -11.28 0.20 -2.28
CA TRP A 89 -11.93 0.16 -3.58
C TRP A 89 -13.44 -0.02 -3.40
N LYS A 90 -14.21 0.62 -4.26
CA LYS A 90 -15.65 0.38 -4.32
C LYS A 90 -15.89 -0.89 -5.14
N SER A 91 -16.51 -1.89 -4.56
CA SER A 91 -17.01 -3.05 -5.29
C SER A 91 -18.36 -2.72 -5.94
N VAL A 92 -18.56 -3.22 -7.16
CA VAL A 92 -19.86 -3.16 -7.84
C VAL A 92 -20.89 -4.02 -7.10
N SER A 93 -20.44 -5.00 -6.32
CA SER A 93 -21.25 -5.90 -5.50
C SER A 93 -21.52 -5.39 -4.08
N SER A 94 -21.34 -4.09 -3.82
CA SER A 94 -21.40 -3.50 -2.47
C SER A 94 -22.79 -3.51 -1.81
N ILE A 95 -23.81 -4.07 -2.45
CA ILE A 95 -25.17 -4.19 -1.86
C ILE A 95 -25.16 -5.12 -0.64
N GLY A 96 -24.27 -6.13 -0.59
CA GLY A 96 -24.09 -7.01 0.57
C GLY A 96 -23.13 -6.51 1.65
N ASN A 97 -22.19 -5.62 1.30
CA ASN A 97 -21.14 -5.13 2.21
C ASN A 97 -21.60 -4.04 3.18
N GLY A 98 -22.84 -3.55 3.05
CA GLY A 98 -23.47 -2.63 4.01
C GLY A 98 -23.87 -3.30 5.33
N TYR A 99 -23.92 -4.63 5.35
CA TYR A 99 -24.31 -5.42 6.52
C TYR A 99 -23.08 -6.06 7.16
N GLY A 100 -22.46 -5.36 8.12
CA GLY A 100 -21.36 -5.92 8.91
C GLY A 100 -20.26 -4.91 9.22
N LYS A 101 -19.43 -5.25 10.23
CA LYS A 101 -18.32 -4.43 10.70
C LYS A 101 -17.05 -4.55 9.83
N GLY A 102 -17.13 -5.29 8.69
CA GLY A 102 -15.97 -5.61 7.87
C GLY A 102 -14.95 -6.53 8.57
N TYR A 103 -13.80 -6.73 7.92
CA TYR A 103 -12.72 -7.57 8.44
C TYR A 103 -11.95 -6.85 9.55
N ARG A 104 -11.63 -7.59 10.62
CA ARG A 104 -10.84 -7.09 11.75
C ARG A 104 -9.36 -6.96 11.34
N LEU A 105 -8.63 -6.07 12.02
CA LEU A 105 -7.20 -5.87 11.79
C LEU A 105 -6.37 -7.17 11.90
N ALA A 106 -6.72 -8.07 12.81
CA ALA A 106 -6.05 -9.36 12.94
C ALA A 106 -6.20 -10.24 11.68
N GLN A 107 -7.39 -10.27 11.08
CA GLN A 107 -7.65 -11.02 9.83
C GLN A 107 -6.87 -10.41 8.66
N ILE A 108 -6.85 -9.09 8.54
CA ILE A 108 -6.07 -8.38 7.51
C ILE A 108 -4.57 -8.64 7.73
N ARG A 109 -4.10 -8.62 8.97
CA ARG A 109 -2.70 -8.92 9.30
C ARG A 109 -2.29 -10.33 8.86
N THR A 110 -3.12 -11.32 9.10
CA THR A 110 -2.88 -12.70 8.65
C THR A 110 -2.66 -12.77 7.14
N VAL A 111 -3.50 -12.08 6.36
CA VAL A 111 -3.34 -12.01 4.90
C VAL A 111 -2.04 -11.30 4.51
N PHE A 112 -1.71 -10.18 5.17
CA PHE A 112 -0.47 -9.44 4.90
C PHE A 112 0.79 -10.24 5.22
N GLU A 113 0.77 -11.07 6.27
CA GLU A 113 1.88 -11.97 6.58
C GLU A 113 2.10 -13.03 5.48
N ARG A 114 1.06 -13.44 4.77
CA ARG A 114 1.14 -14.38 3.64
C ARG A 114 1.74 -13.74 2.38
N ILE A 115 1.46 -12.46 2.14
CA ILE A 115 1.92 -11.74 0.94
C ILE A 115 3.20 -10.92 1.17
N LYS A 116 3.72 -10.83 2.40
CA LYS A 116 4.92 -10.05 2.67
C LYS A 116 6.13 -10.58 1.90
N VAL A 117 6.95 -9.68 1.37
CA VAL A 117 8.22 -10.04 0.73
C VAL A 117 9.21 -10.47 1.82
N ARG A 118 9.82 -11.64 1.66
CA ARG A 118 10.88 -12.13 2.52
C ARG A 118 12.23 -11.73 1.95
N HIS A 119 13.20 -11.44 2.82
CA HIS A 119 14.55 -10.97 2.45
C HIS A 119 15.26 -11.83 1.38
N ARG A 120 15.01 -13.13 1.35
CA ARG A 120 15.63 -14.06 0.38
C ARG A 120 15.22 -13.82 -1.07
N VAL A 121 14.05 -13.22 -1.33
CA VAL A 121 13.56 -12.98 -2.70
C VAL A 121 14.23 -11.75 -3.33
N LEU A 122 14.64 -10.76 -2.53
CA LEU A 122 15.34 -9.57 -3.01
C LEU A 122 16.76 -9.85 -3.49
N ILE A 123 17.45 -10.82 -2.86
CA ILE A 123 18.81 -11.21 -3.26
C ILE A 123 18.79 -11.89 -4.64
N LEU A 124 17.75 -12.68 -4.95
CA LEU A 124 17.63 -13.32 -6.27
C LEU A 124 17.34 -12.33 -7.39
N CYS A 125 16.61 -11.23 -7.12
CA CYS A 125 16.38 -10.19 -8.12
C CYS A 125 17.64 -9.35 -8.41
N GLN A 126 18.58 -9.24 -7.45
CA GLN A 126 19.84 -8.51 -7.65
C GLN A 126 20.91 -9.36 -8.36
N SER A 127 20.79 -10.71 -8.31
CA SER A 127 21.75 -11.62 -8.97
C SER A 127 21.35 -12.02 -10.39
N MET A 128 20.22 -11.55 -10.90
CA MET A 128 19.75 -11.78 -12.28
C MET A 128 19.84 -10.53 -13.18
N GLY A 129 20.51 -9.45 -12.69
CA GLY A 129 20.81 -8.25 -13.44
C GLY A 129 22.23 -8.25 -14.01
#